data_2ce1f699889b19304c6696dd56809913
#
_entry.id   2ce1f699889b19304c6696dd56809913
#
_cell.length_a   1.000
_cell.length_b   1.000
_cell.length_c   1.000
_cell.angle_alpha   90.00
_cell.angle_beta   90.00
_cell.angle_gamma   90.00
#
_symmetry.space_group_name_H-M   'P 1'
#
loop_
_entity.id
_entity.type
_entity.pdbx_description
1 polymer ?
#
loop_
_entity_poly.entity_id
_entity_poly.type
_entity_poly.pdbx_seq_one_letter_code
_entity_poly.pdbx_strand_id
1 'polypeptide(L)'
;MIEAAQEILKKYWGHDTFRPLQAEIIHAVLERKDTIALLPTGGGKSICYQIPALLNKGMCLVISPLVSLMNDQVNRLQSMGIAALALHAGLDKEEMKDAQDALLQGAIKILYVSPERIQTSAFKDLLLELPVDLIAIDEAHCISQWGYDFRPEYLAIKSLRYTFPKATFLALTATATTAVVSDIQKKLNIQNKTVFKTSFERENIFISVIQADDKINVVIRALQKEEVCSIVYCRSRKQTERLVSILEDWNIRAVHYHAGMTKEVKARHQEDWMQGKVPVMIATTAFGMGIDKSNVRLVIHYDLPEQLESYYQEIGRAGRDGQAAEAICIYNEADIKRLKDQLAIQFPPVDYLRKLYQCLVEYLQIPIGANPNKYFSFDLLDFANKFSLNATQANYGLKLLAQDNLWTITDSVQQKEWVQFIADRSTIDSLQQAYPTLSIVCITLLRMYSGIYYYPTSIHIVDLSKKLRTSFEETRNLLNKLHSLGFINYQAPIEGPKIWFHHTRVASEHLIVNEEQIAFLRNRQIERLKALFAFIKEKDKCRNQILLPYFGEEKNAACMHCDICESARKMNIQKSTILIEKDLIEFIKKNSGLSLDSLYTQFNEINKETLHACLRQLIDDSKISYKNQLFY
;
A
#
# COMPACT_ATOMS: atom_id res chain seq x y z
N MET A 1 -24.31 24.84 6.76
CA MET A 1 -23.39 23.71 7.00
C MET A 1 -22.24 23.73 6.01
N ILE A 2 -22.48 23.81 4.69
CA ILE A 2 -21.38 23.83 3.69
C ILE A 2 -20.53 25.09 3.78
N GLU A 3 -21.11 26.25 4.05
CA GLU A 3 -20.37 27.50 4.28
C GLU A 3 -19.39 27.36 5.44
N ALA A 4 -19.83 26.83 6.59
CA ALA A 4 -18.95 26.56 7.72
C ALA A 4 -17.84 25.52 7.38
N ALA A 5 -18.15 24.53 6.55
CA ALA A 5 -17.16 23.59 6.05
C ALA A 5 -16.10 24.25 5.15
N GLN A 6 -16.54 25.22 4.34
CA GLN A 6 -15.65 25.99 3.46
C GLN A 6 -14.74 26.95 4.25
N GLU A 7 -15.26 27.57 5.29
CA GLU A 7 -14.46 28.39 6.22
C GLU A 7 -13.37 27.56 6.90
N ILE A 8 -13.68 26.34 7.34
CA ILE A 8 -12.70 25.41 7.91
C ILE A 8 -11.67 25.00 6.87
N LEU A 9 -12.08 24.68 5.63
CA LEU A 9 -11.17 24.37 4.53
C LEU A 9 -10.18 25.52 4.30
N LYS A 10 -10.67 26.75 4.22
CA LYS A 10 -9.84 27.94 4.04
C LYS A 10 -8.90 28.15 5.22
N LYS A 11 -9.41 28.05 6.44
CA LYS A 11 -8.65 28.30 7.67
C LYS A 11 -7.48 27.35 7.86
N TYR A 12 -7.69 26.05 7.66
CA TYR A 12 -6.67 25.04 7.99
C TYR A 12 -5.87 24.54 6.78
N TRP A 13 -6.48 24.46 5.60
CA TRP A 13 -5.82 23.95 4.39
C TRP A 13 -5.48 25.04 3.36
N GLY A 14 -5.96 26.28 3.55
CA GLY A 14 -5.66 27.40 2.65
C GLY A 14 -6.33 27.30 1.27
N HIS A 15 -7.38 26.47 1.14
CA HIS A 15 -8.12 26.32 -0.11
C HIS A 15 -9.46 27.07 -0.06
N ASP A 16 -9.78 27.84 -1.10
CA ASP A 16 -11.03 28.58 -1.18
C ASP A 16 -12.22 27.71 -1.65
N THR A 17 -11.96 26.64 -2.37
CA THR A 17 -13.00 25.76 -2.95
C THR A 17 -12.69 24.29 -2.72
N PHE A 18 -13.75 23.49 -2.61
CA PHE A 18 -13.66 22.03 -2.58
C PHE A 18 -13.30 21.47 -3.96
N ARG A 19 -12.60 20.34 -3.96
CA ARG A 19 -12.46 19.52 -5.17
C ARG A 19 -13.78 18.84 -5.52
N PRO A 20 -13.94 18.35 -6.75
CA PRO A 20 -15.17 17.67 -7.17
C PRO A 20 -15.63 16.59 -6.18
N LEU A 21 -16.91 16.56 -5.84
CA LEU A 21 -17.60 15.67 -4.90
C LEU A 21 -17.19 15.79 -3.42
N GLN A 22 -16.18 16.57 -3.05
CA GLN A 22 -15.83 16.74 -1.63
C GLN A 22 -16.95 17.42 -0.85
N ALA A 23 -17.56 18.48 -1.39
CA ALA A 23 -18.65 19.22 -0.75
C ALA A 23 -19.87 18.33 -0.54
N GLU A 24 -20.25 17.56 -1.54
CA GLU A 24 -21.38 16.64 -1.50
C GLU A 24 -21.18 15.51 -0.50
N ILE A 25 -19.96 14.93 -0.43
CA ILE A 25 -19.60 13.92 0.54
C ILE A 25 -19.65 14.49 1.97
N ILE A 26 -19.04 15.65 2.20
CA ILE A 26 -19.04 16.34 3.49
C ILE A 26 -20.48 16.64 3.92
N HIS A 27 -21.31 17.14 3.00
CA HIS A 27 -22.73 17.42 3.27
C HIS A 27 -23.48 16.15 3.68
N ALA A 28 -23.32 15.04 2.95
CA ALA A 28 -23.96 13.77 3.27
C ALA A 28 -23.54 13.24 4.65
N VAL A 29 -22.25 13.36 5.01
CA VAL A 29 -21.73 12.95 6.31
C VAL A 29 -22.32 13.83 7.43
N LEU A 30 -22.41 15.13 7.24
CA LEU A 30 -22.99 16.06 8.21
C LEU A 30 -24.51 15.85 8.38
N GLU A 31 -25.20 15.36 7.34
CA GLU A 31 -26.59 14.92 7.40
C GLU A 31 -26.77 13.52 8.02
N ARG A 32 -25.72 12.96 8.61
CA ARG A 32 -25.73 11.62 9.23
C ARG A 32 -26.06 10.49 8.25
N LYS A 33 -25.73 10.64 6.96
CA LYS A 33 -25.90 9.60 5.94
C LYS A 33 -24.64 8.76 5.83
N ASP A 34 -24.78 7.46 6.01
CA ASP A 34 -23.68 6.53 5.72
C ASP A 34 -23.27 6.64 4.25
N THR A 35 -21.99 6.79 4.00
CA THR A 35 -21.48 7.20 2.68
C THR A 35 -20.29 6.32 2.26
N ILE A 36 -20.26 6.00 0.97
CA ILE A 36 -19.08 5.42 0.32
C ILE A 36 -18.55 6.42 -0.70
N ALA A 37 -17.28 6.78 -0.58
CA ALA A 37 -16.62 7.72 -1.48
C ALA A 37 -15.47 7.06 -2.24
N LEU A 38 -15.62 7.00 -3.56
CA LEU A 38 -14.58 6.57 -4.49
C LEU A 38 -13.91 7.81 -5.07
N LEU A 39 -12.80 8.19 -4.50
CA LEU A 39 -12.01 9.34 -4.91
C LEU A 39 -10.60 8.86 -5.31
N PRO A 40 -10.04 9.34 -6.43
CA PRO A 40 -8.72 8.92 -6.89
C PRO A 40 -7.63 9.24 -5.86
N THR A 41 -6.47 8.63 -6.02
CA THR A 41 -5.29 8.99 -5.23
C THR A 41 -4.96 10.47 -5.46
N GLY A 42 -4.76 11.22 -4.38
CA GLY A 42 -4.61 12.69 -4.47
C GLY A 42 -5.93 13.46 -4.57
N GLY A 43 -7.08 12.82 -4.62
CA GLY A 43 -8.42 13.46 -4.64
C GLY A 43 -8.85 14.12 -3.33
N GLY A 44 -7.99 14.12 -2.30
CA GLY A 44 -8.28 14.77 -1.02
C GLY A 44 -9.28 13.98 -0.15
N LYS A 45 -9.21 12.65 -0.15
CA LYS A 45 -10.06 11.76 0.68
C LYS A 45 -10.09 12.15 2.15
N SER A 46 -8.95 12.53 2.72
CA SER A 46 -8.84 12.84 4.15
C SER A 46 -9.70 14.05 4.55
N ILE A 47 -9.83 15.06 3.69
CA ILE A 47 -10.65 16.25 3.93
C ILE A 47 -12.14 15.87 4.15
N CYS A 48 -12.61 14.81 3.48
CA CYS A 48 -14.00 14.36 3.57
C CYS A 48 -14.41 13.87 4.96
N TYR A 49 -13.48 13.48 5.83
CA TYR A 49 -13.77 13.17 7.23
C TYR A 49 -13.16 14.18 8.21
N GLN A 50 -12.04 14.83 7.87
CA GLN A 50 -11.40 15.80 8.76
C GLN A 50 -12.27 17.04 8.99
N ILE A 51 -12.88 17.58 7.93
CA ILE A 51 -13.78 18.74 8.07
C ILE A 51 -15.04 18.40 8.88
N PRO A 52 -15.79 17.33 8.58
CA PRO A 52 -16.92 16.93 9.44
C PRO A 52 -16.51 16.66 10.89
N ALA A 53 -15.33 16.08 11.14
CA ALA A 53 -14.82 15.87 12.49
C ALA A 53 -14.66 17.18 13.28
N LEU A 54 -14.27 18.27 12.62
CA LEU A 54 -14.11 19.58 13.24
C LEU A 54 -15.47 20.29 13.48
N LEU A 55 -16.46 19.99 12.66
CA LEU A 55 -17.82 20.56 12.78
C LEU A 55 -18.69 19.79 13.78
N ASN A 56 -18.47 18.50 13.94
CA ASN A 56 -19.23 17.65 14.87
C ASN A 56 -18.82 17.92 16.33
N LYS A 57 -19.75 17.70 17.26
CA LYS A 57 -19.49 17.83 18.69
C LYS A 57 -18.58 16.70 19.20
N GLY A 58 -18.85 15.48 18.79
CA GLY A 58 -18.05 14.30 19.12
C GLY A 58 -16.76 14.19 18.29
N MET A 59 -16.11 13.07 18.40
CA MET A 59 -14.85 12.77 17.71
C MET A 59 -15.07 11.92 16.47
N CYS A 60 -14.08 11.95 15.56
CA CYS A 60 -13.96 11.06 14.44
C CYS A 60 -12.99 9.93 14.75
N LEU A 61 -13.46 8.69 14.66
CA LEU A 61 -12.61 7.49 14.69
C LEU A 61 -12.22 7.11 13.26
N VAL A 62 -10.94 7.19 12.94
CA VAL A 62 -10.40 6.85 11.61
C VAL A 62 -9.69 5.50 11.66
N ILE A 63 -10.15 4.56 10.86
CA ILE A 63 -9.55 3.23 10.75
C ILE A 63 -8.68 3.21 9.51
N SER A 64 -7.37 3.00 9.69
CA SER A 64 -6.38 3.01 8.61
C SER A 64 -5.44 1.80 8.70
N PRO A 65 -5.04 1.19 7.57
CA PRO A 65 -4.27 -0.06 7.58
C PRO A 65 -2.78 0.10 7.87
N LEU A 66 -2.27 1.34 7.90
CA LEU A 66 -0.83 1.60 8.01
C LEU A 66 -0.50 2.63 9.10
N VAL A 67 0.35 2.20 10.02
CA VAL A 67 0.85 3.03 11.12
C VAL A 67 1.61 4.26 10.62
N SER A 68 2.44 4.12 9.58
CA SER A 68 3.17 5.25 9.00
C SER A 68 2.23 6.33 8.46
N LEU A 69 1.18 5.92 7.74
CA LEU A 69 0.17 6.85 7.23
C LEU A 69 -0.58 7.56 8.36
N MET A 70 -0.95 6.82 9.42
CA MET A 70 -1.61 7.40 10.59
C MET A 70 -0.74 8.48 11.23
N ASN A 71 0.55 8.19 11.45
CA ASN A 71 1.49 9.14 12.04
C ASN A 71 1.70 10.38 11.17
N ASP A 72 1.83 10.21 9.84
CA ASP A 72 1.97 11.34 8.91
C ASP A 72 0.71 12.24 8.93
N GLN A 73 -0.49 11.64 8.97
CA GLN A 73 -1.74 12.40 9.08
C GLN A 73 -1.85 13.13 10.42
N VAL A 74 -1.51 12.47 11.53
CA VAL A 74 -1.53 13.07 12.88
C VAL A 74 -0.54 14.23 12.96
N ASN A 75 0.71 14.05 12.52
CA ASN A 75 1.73 15.09 12.53
C ASN A 75 1.28 16.33 11.74
N ARG A 76 0.68 16.11 10.56
CA ARG A 76 0.15 17.18 9.73
C ARG A 76 -1.02 17.92 10.41
N LEU A 77 -1.96 17.21 11.01
CA LEU A 77 -3.08 17.81 11.72
C LEU A 77 -2.61 18.60 12.94
N GLN A 78 -1.68 18.05 13.71
CA GLN A 78 -1.09 18.73 14.88
C GLN A 78 -0.33 19.99 14.49
N SER A 79 0.41 19.97 13.37
CA SER A 79 1.09 21.18 12.86
C SER A 79 0.13 22.29 12.45
N MET A 80 -1.13 21.95 12.14
CA MET A 80 -2.22 22.90 11.86
C MET A 80 -2.98 23.32 13.13
N GLY A 81 -2.60 22.81 14.32
CA GLY A 81 -3.30 23.07 15.59
C GLY A 81 -4.57 22.23 15.78
N ILE A 82 -4.75 21.16 15.01
CA ILE A 82 -5.90 20.25 15.15
C ILE A 82 -5.49 19.08 16.06
N ALA A 83 -6.28 18.87 17.13
CA ALA A 83 -6.03 17.80 18.09
C ALA A 83 -6.33 16.42 17.50
N ALA A 84 -5.29 15.72 17.09
CA ALA A 84 -5.33 14.38 16.52
C ALA A 84 -4.35 13.45 17.23
N LEU A 85 -4.68 12.16 17.26
CA LEU A 85 -3.88 11.12 17.91
C LEU A 85 -3.91 9.84 17.08
N ALA A 86 -2.81 9.04 17.11
CA ALA A 86 -2.76 7.70 16.56
C ALA A 86 -2.49 6.67 17.65
N LEU A 87 -3.36 5.65 17.75
CA LEU A 87 -3.17 4.51 18.64
C LEU A 87 -2.75 3.28 17.86
N HIS A 88 -1.51 2.84 18.04
CA HIS A 88 -0.97 1.65 17.39
C HIS A 88 -0.10 0.82 18.35
N ALA A 89 0.29 -0.38 17.93
CA ALA A 89 1.06 -1.31 18.76
C ALA A 89 2.51 -0.85 19.07
N GLY A 90 2.99 0.18 18.40
CA GLY A 90 4.34 0.69 18.58
C GLY A 90 4.49 1.77 19.66
N LEU A 91 3.40 2.18 20.33
CA LEU A 91 3.45 3.11 21.46
C LEU A 91 3.95 2.40 22.71
N ASP A 92 4.79 3.07 23.49
CA ASP A 92 5.19 2.57 24.80
C ASP A 92 4.07 2.74 25.85
N LYS A 93 4.32 2.33 27.10
CA LYS A 93 3.29 2.36 28.15
C LYS A 93 2.92 3.78 28.60
N GLU A 94 3.90 4.66 28.65
CA GLU A 94 3.74 6.03 29.08
C GLU A 94 2.99 6.81 28.00
N GLU A 95 3.44 6.72 26.75
CA GLU A 95 2.73 7.25 25.58
C GLU A 95 1.28 6.75 25.48
N MET A 96 1.07 5.45 25.77
CA MET A 96 -0.27 4.87 25.75
C MET A 96 -1.17 5.44 26.85
N LYS A 97 -0.64 5.63 28.05
CA LYS A 97 -1.39 6.21 29.18
C LYS A 97 -1.73 7.67 28.90
N ASP A 98 -0.76 8.45 28.46
CA ASP A 98 -0.97 9.87 28.13
C ASP A 98 -2.03 10.02 27.00
N ALA A 99 -1.98 9.13 26.02
CA ALA A 99 -2.96 9.07 24.94
C ALA A 99 -4.37 8.73 25.46
N GLN A 100 -4.51 7.79 26.40
CA GLN A 100 -5.78 7.43 27.02
C GLN A 100 -6.32 8.59 27.87
N ASP A 101 -5.48 9.23 28.66
CA ASP A 101 -5.87 10.37 29.49
C ASP A 101 -6.36 11.55 28.62
N ALA A 102 -5.66 11.85 27.52
CA ALA A 102 -6.08 12.88 26.57
C ALA A 102 -7.42 12.58 25.89
N LEU A 103 -7.69 11.30 25.57
CA LEU A 103 -8.96 10.85 24.98
C LEU A 103 -10.12 11.01 25.99
N LEU A 104 -9.93 10.57 27.24
CA LEU A 104 -10.96 10.64 28.28
C LEU A 104 -11.28 12.10 28.67
N GLN A 105 -10.31 12.99 28.60
CA GLN A 105 -10.50 14.43 28.79
C GLN A 105 -11.24 15.11 27.64
N GLY A 106 -11.53 14.40 26.55
CA GLY A 106 -12.23 14.94 25.38
C GLY A 106 -11.39 15.94 24.56
N ALA A 107 -10.06 15.95 24.75
CA ALA A 107 -9.16 16.86 24.06
C ALA A 107 -8.97 16.51 22.57
N ILE A 108 -9.23 15.25 22.17
CA ILE A 108 -8.93 14.73 20.83
C ILE A 108 -10.16 14.80 19.92
N LYS A 109 -9.99 15.38 18.74
CA LYS A 109 -11.04 15.47 17.70
C LYS A 109 -10.98 14.33 16.67
N ILE A 110 -9.78 13.85 16.35
CA ILE A 110 -9.58 12.80 15.35
C ILE A 110 -8.65 11.74 15.93
N LEU A 111 -9.17 10.52 16.07
CA LEU A 111 -8.42 9.37 16.56
C LEU A 111 -8.18 8.38 15.42
N TYR A 112 -6.91 8.15 15.08
CA TYR A 112 -6.50 7.11 14.13
C TYR A 112 -6.18 5.81 14.85
N VAL A 113 -6.69 4.69 14.31
CA VAL A 113 -6.46 3.35 14.86
C VAL A 113 -6.22 2.34 13.75
N SER A 114 -5.42 1.32 14.05
CA SER A 114 -5.32 0.17 13.17
C SER A 114 -6.49 -0.80 13.38
N PRO A 115 -6.89 -1.57 12.35
CA PRO A 115 -8.02 -2.51 12.45
C PRO A 115 -7.79 -3.61 13.51
N GLU A 116 -6.54 -4.02 13.75
CA GLU A 116 -6.18 -5.00 14.77
C GLU A 116 -6.49 -4.48 16.18
N ARG A 117 -6.32 -3.17 16.38
CA ARG A 117 -6.56 -2.52 17.68
C ARG A 117 -8.03 -2.61 18.10
N ILE A 118 -8.95 -2.53 17.15
CA ILE A 118 -10.40 -2.59 17.41
C ILE A 118 -10.79 -3.92 18.06
N GLN A 119 -10.03 -4.99 17.85
CA GLN A 119 -10.35 -6.32 18.38
C GLN A 119 -9.90 -6.52 19.83
N THR A 120 -9.00 -5.68 20.35
CA THR A 120 -8.47 -5.83 21.71
C THR A 120 -9.51 -5.43 22.76
N SER A 121 -9.63 -6.21 23.86
CA SER A 121 -10.60 -5.94 24.93
C SER A 121 -10.39 -4.56 25.56
N ALA A 122 -9.15 -4.23 25.91
CA ALA A 122 -8.83 -2.94 26.53
C ALA A 122 -9.21 -1.74 25.67
N PHE A 123 -9.13 -1.86 24.31
CA PHE A 123 -9.55 -0.78 23.44
C PHE A 123 -11.09 -0.74 23.27
N LYS A 124 -11.76 -1.88 23.29
CA LYS A 124 -13.22 -1.93 23.29
C LYS A 124 -13.81 -1.25 24.51
N ASP A 125 -13.22 -1.50 25.68
CA ASP A 125 -13.65 -0.86 26.92
C ASP A 125 -13.43 0.66 26.86
N LEU A 126 -12.28 1.12 26.39
CA LEU A 126 -12.01 2.54 26.17
C LEU A 126 -13.01 3.18 25.19
N LEU A 127 -13.33 2.51 24.08
CA LEU A 127 -14.26 3.03 23.08
C LEU A 127 -15.65 3.35 23.64
N LEU A 128 -16.13 2.58 24.63
CA LEU A 128 -17.45 2.80 25.24
C LEU A 128 -17.55 4.15 25.97
N GLU A 129 -16.42 4.72 26.37
CA GLU A 129 -16.36 6.00 27.10
C GLU A 129 -16.18 7.20 26.15
N LEU A 130 -15.92 6.96 24.85
CA LEU A 130 -15.60 8.02 23.90
C LEU A 130 -16.84 8.49 23.11
N PRO A 131 -17.01 9.81 22.91
CA PRO A 131 -18.13 10.37 22.15
C PRO A 131 -17.90 10.31 20.64
N VAL A 132 -17.97 9.12 20.04
CA VAL A 132 -17.71 8.91 18.61
C VAL A 132 -18.97 9.26 17.78
N ASP A 133 -18.85 10.26 16.94
CA ASP A 133 -19.92 10.75 16.04
C ASP A 133 -19.72 10.29 14.59
N LEU A 134 -18.48 10.06 14.18
CA LEU A 134 -18.09 9.69 12.82
C LEU A 134 -17.07 8.55 12.85
N ILE A 135 -17.28 7.54 12.03
CA ILE A 135 -16.35 6.45 11.80
C ILE A 135 -15.91 6.49 10.34
N ALA A 136 -14.68 6.93 10.11
CA ALA A 136 -14.08 6.98 8.79
C ALA A 136 -13.23 5.72 8.55
N ILE A 137 -13.46 5.04 7.44
CA ILE A 137 -12.77 3.81 7.08
C ILE A 137 -11.92 4.12 5.85
N ASP A 138 -10.64 4.36 6.10
CA ASP A 138 -9.68 4.61 5.03
C ASP A 138 -9.25 3.29 4.37
N GLU A 139 -8.94 3.33 3.08
CA GLU A 139 -8.65 2.16 2.25
C GLU A 139 -9.72 1.06 2.43
N ALA A 140 -11.00 1.45 2.38
CA ALA A 140 -12.14 0.57 2.67
C ALA A 140 -12.20 -0.69 1.77
N HIS A 141 -11.48 -0.71 0.63
CA HIS A 141 -11.35 -1.92 -0.20
C HIS A 141 -10.71 -3.10 0.56
N CYS A 142 -9.96 -2.83 1.65
CA CYS A 142 -9.37 -3.87 2.49
C CYS A 142 -10.41 -4.76 3.20
N ILE A 143 -11.67 -4.31 3.34
CA ILE A 143 -12.73 -5.13 3.93
C ILE A 143 -13.22 -6.23 2.99
N SER A 144 -12.97 -6.07 1.69
CA SER A 144 -13.52 -6.92 0.64
C SER A 144 -12.54 -7.98 0.21
N GLN A 145 -12.99 -9.22 0.21
CA GLN A 145 -12.24 -10.30 -0.44
C GLN A 145 -12.10 -10.08 -1.96
N TRP A 146 -12.93 -9.26 -2.56
CA TRP A 146 -12.81 -8.79 -3.93
C TRP A 146 -11.80 -7.66 -4.09
N GLY A 147 -11.37 -7.02 -3.00
CA GLY A 147 -10.30 -6.03 -2.97
C GLY A 147 -8.93 -6.64 -3.26
N TYR A 148 -7.99 -5.81 -3.64
CA TYR A 148 -6.62 -6.27 -3.97
C TYR A 148 -5.73 -6.46 -2.72
N ASP A 149 -6.06 -5.83 -1.59
CA ASP A 149 -5.38 -5.92 -0.29
C ASP A 149 -6.39 -6.30 0.79
N PHE A 150 -6.96 -7.51 0.70
CA PHE A 150 -7.91 -7.98 1.69
C PHE A 150 -7.23 -8.19 3.05
N ARG A 151 -7.81 -7.59 4.09
CA ARG A 151 -7.36 -7.72 5.48
C ARG A 151 -8.51 -8.22 6.35
N PRO A 152 -8.42 -9.45 6.87
CA PRO A 152 -9.49 -10.03 7.70
C PRO A 152 -9.88 -9.16 8.90
N GLU A 153 -8.91 -8.42 9.46
CA GLU A 153 -9.09 -7.53 10.60
C GLU A 153 -10.11 -6.42 10.33
N TYR A 154 -10.26 -6.01 9.06
CA TYR A 154 -11.29 -5.02 8.66
C TYR A 154 -12.71 -5.53 8.85
N LEU A 155 -12.94 -6.85 8.93
CA LEU A 155 -14.27 -7.41 9.19
C LEU A 155 -14.78 -7.05 10.59
N ALA A 156 -13.87 -6.80 11.53
CA ALA A 156 -14.22 -6.38 12.89
C ALA A 156 -14.87 -4.99 12.94
N ILE A 157 -14.66 -4.14 11.92
CA ILE A 157 -15.25 -2.79 11.85
C ILE A 157 -16.78 -2.84 11.93
N LYS A 158 -17.39 -3.90 11.42
CA LYS A 158 -18.85 -4.09 11.52
C LYS A 158 -19.35 -4.03 12.97
N SER A 159 -18.58 -4.51 13.94
CA SER A 159 -18.96 -4.49 15.35
C SER A 159 -19.15 -3.09 15.91
N LEU A 160 -18.44 -2.08 15.36
CA LEU A 160 -18.58 -0.69 15.79
C LEU A 160 -19.98 -0.12 15.52
N ARG A 161 -20.74 -0.71 14.59
CA ARG A 161 -22.13 -0.36 14.34
C ARG A 161 -23.02 -0.61 15.57
N TYR A 162 -22.72 -1.67 16.31
CA TYR A 162 -23.45 -2.00 17.54
C TYR A 162 -23.00 -1.14 18.71
N THR A 163 -21.69 -0.81 18.77
CA THR A 163 -21.14 0.06 19.82
C THR A 163 -21.58 1.51 19.64
N PHE A 164 -21.64 2.01 18.40
CA PHE A 164 -21.99 3.38 18.06
C PHE A 164 -23.16 3.42 17.05
N PRO A 165 -24.38 3.10 17.46
CA PRO A 165 -25.52 3.00 16.53
C PRO A 165 -25.91 4.34 15.88
N LYS A 166 -25.50 5.47 16.47
CA LYS A 166 -25.77 6.83 15.97
C LYS A 166 -24.60 7.42 15.15
N ALA A 167 -23.44 6.78 15.14
CA ALA A 167 -22.30 7.26 14.39
C ALA A 167 -22.51 7.07 12.89
N THR A 168 -22.09 8.07 12.13
CA THR A 168 -22.09 8.00 10.65
C THR A 168 -20.87 7.20 10.18
N PHE A 169 -21.03 6.33 9.20
CA PHE A 169 -19.94 5.59 8.57
C PHE A 169 -19.59 6.21 7.23
N LEU A 170 -18.31 6.54 7.07
CA LEU A 170 -17.75 7.03 5.81
C LEU A 170 -16.65 6.07 5.33
N ALA A 171 -16.92 5.32 4.29
CA ALA A 171 -15.94 4.41 3.68
C ALA A 171 -15.27 5.10 2.50
N LEU A 172 -13.93 5.17 2.51
CA LEU A 172 -13.13 5.87 1.51
C LEU A 172 -12.16 4.89 0.84
N THR A 173 -12.07 4.96 -0.49
CA THR A 173 -11.06 4.22 -1.25
C THR A 173 -10.76 4.91 -2.56
N ALA A 174 -9.55 4.66 -3.10
CA ALA A 174 -9.16 5.15 -4.43
C ALA A 174 -9.43 4.14 -5.54
N THR A 175 -9.50 2.86 -5.21
CA THR A 175 -9.52 1.76 -6.17
C THR A 175 -10.55 0.73 -5.75
N ALA A 176 -11.73 0.78 -6.34
CA ALA A 176 -12.76 -0.21 -6.09
C ALA A 176 -13.56 -0.47 -7.36
N THR A 177 -13.62 -1.74 -7.76
CA THR A 177 -14.54 -2.20 -8.79
C THR A 177 -15.98 -2.21 -8.26
N THR A 178 -16.96 -2.33 -9.13
CA THR A 178 -18.38 -2.42 -8.73
C THR A 178 -18.63 -3.56 -7.74
N ALA A 179 -17.95 -4.70 -7.91
CA ALA A 179 -18.04 -5.84 -6.99
C ALA A 179 -17.49 -5.50 -5.60
N VAL A 180 -16.37 -4.77 -5.53
CA VAL A 180 -15.78 -4.30 -4.25
C VAL A 180 -16.72 -3.34 -3.53
N VAL A 181 -17.32 -2.39 -4.24
CA VAL A 181 -18.28 -1.43 -3.65
C VAL A 181 -19.48 -2.17 -3.05
N SER A 182 -20.05 -3.11 -3.80
CA SER A 182 -21.18 -3.92 -3.31
C SER A 182 -20.82 -4.73 -2.05
N ASP A 183 -19.60 -5.28 -2.00
CA ASP A 183 -19.13 -6.04 -0.84
C ASP A 183 -18.87 -5.13 0.37
N ILE A 184 -18.29 -3.93 0.18
CA ILE A 184 -18.14 -2.91 1.23
C ILE A 184 -19.51 -2.57 1.83
N GLN A 185 -20.52 -2.31 0.99
CA GLN A 185 -21.88 -2.02 1.44
C GLN A 185 -22.44 -3.13 2.32
N LYS A 186 -22.32 -4.38 1.85
CA LYS A 186 -22.82 -5.56 2.56
C LYS A 186 -22.07 -5.79 3.88
N LYS A 187 -20.74 -5.70 3.87
CA LYS A 187 -19.90 -5.96 5.05
C LYS A 187 -20.06 -4.90 6.14
N LEU A 188 -20.21 -3.64 5.77
CA LEU A 188 -20.41 -2.52 6.69
C LEU A 188 -21.90 -2.28 7.04
N ASN A 189 -22.82 -3.04 6.43
CA ASN A 189 -24.28 -2.88 6.61
C ASN A 189 -24.73 -1.43 6.31
N ILE A 190 -24.22 -0.84 5.21
CA ILE A 190 -24.62 0.47 4.73
C ILE A 190 -25.91 0.31 3.92
N GLN A 191 -27.06 0.68 4.54
CA GLN A 191 -28.38 0.45 3.95
C GLN A 191 -28.76 1.54 2.92
N ASN A 192 -28.41 2.80 3.17
CA ASN A 192 -28.64 3.91 2.27
C ASN A 192 -27.51 3.96 1.22
N LYS A 193 -27.89 3.81 -0.05
CA LYS A 193 -26.95 3.74 -1.18
C LYS A 193 -26.36 5.11 -1.57
N THR A 194 -25.77 5.83 -0.62
CA THR A 194 -25.08 7.08 -0.93
C THR A 194 -23.64 6.74 -1.36
N VAL A 195 -23.45 6.57 -2.66
CA VAL A 195 -22.14 6.28 -3.26
C VAL A 195 -21.74 7.47 -4.12
N PHE A 196 -20.66 8.14 -3.76
CA PHE A 196 -20.02 9.16 -4.58
C PHE A 196 -18.84 8.54 -5.32
N LYS A 197 -18.80 8.73 -6.63
CA LYS A 197 -17.75 8.21 -7.48
C LYS A 197 -17.30 9.30 -8.44
N THR A 198 -16.04 9.72 -8.36
CA THR A 198 -15.40 10.51 -9.42
C THR A 198 -14.90 9.60 -10.53
N SER A 199 -14.71 10.15 -11.71
CA SER A 199 -14.05 9.43 -12.79
C SER A 199 -12.66 8.95 -12.37
N PHE A 200 -12.30 7.75 -12.81
CA PHE A 200 -10.95 7.22 -12.67
C PHE A 200 -10.00 7.80 -13.73
N GLU A 201 -10.51 8.57 -14.68
CA GLU A 201 -9.65 9.20 -15.68
C GLU A 201 -8.74 10.27 -15.06
N ARG A 202 -7.50 10.25 -15.47
CA ARG A 202 -6.48 11.22 -15.11
C ARG A 202 -5.95 11.88 -16.38
N GLU A 203 -6.64 12.94 -16.81
CA GLU A 203 -6.34 13.64 -18.08
C GLU A 203 -4.93 14.24 -18.12
N ASN A 204 -4.37 14.55 -16.97
CA ASN A 204 -3.04 15.12 -16.85
C ASN A 204 -1.90 14.07 -16.81
N ILE A 205 -2.20 12.77 -16.85
CA ILE A 205 -1.19 11.70 -16.82
C ILE A 205 -1.11 11.05 -18.20
N PHE A 206 0.01 11.20 -18.89
CA PHE A 206 0.31 10.47 -20.11
C PHE A 206 0.73 9.05 -19.78
N ILE A 207 -0.05 8.06 -20.23
CA ILE A 207 0.23 6.65 -19.97
C ILE A 207 0.92 6.03 -21.17
N SER A 208 2.09 5.41 -20.94
CA SER A 208 2.82 4.65 -21.94
C SER A 208 3.22 3.26 -21.47
N VAL A 209 3.22 2.29 -22.36
CA VAL A 209 3.65 0.91 -22.12
C VAL A 209 4.71 0.55 -23.13
N ILE A 210 5.90 0.19 -22.64
CA ILE A 210 7.07 -0.06 -23.46
C ILE A 210 7.52 -1.52 -23.28
N GLN A 211 7.54 -2.27 -24.37
CA GLN A 211 8.17 -3.60 -24.39
C GLN A 211 9.66 -3.41 -24.67
N ALA A 212 10.53 -3.81 -23.74
CA ALA A 212 11.97 -3.70 -23.87
C ALA A 212 12.71 -4.76 -23.07
N ASP A 213 13.71 -5.37 -23.70
CA ASP A 213 14.62 -6.28 -23.01
C ASP A 213 15.65 -5.50 -22.19
N ASP A 214 16.16 -4.41 -22.71
CA ASP A 214 17.03 -3.48 -22.00
C ASP A 214 16.21 -2.36 -21.32
N LYS A 215 15.61 -2.71 -20.20
CA LYS A 215 14.81 -1.81 -19.38
C LYS A 215 15.61 -0.67 -18.77
N ILE A 216 16.91 -0.92 -18.47
CA ILE A 216 17.78 0.06 -17.82
C ILE A 216 17.95 1.28 -18.74
N ASN A 217 18.23 1.05 -20.01
CA ASN A 217 18.36 2.14 -20.98
C ASN A 217 17.06 2.96 -21.15
N VAL A 218 15.89 2.30 -21.05
CA VAL A 218 14.60 3.02 -21.09
C VAL A 218 14.47 3.94 -19.88
N VAL A 219 14.81 3.44 -18.67
CA VAL A 219 14.78 4.25 -17.43
C VAL A 219 15.75 5.43 -17.53
N ILE A 220 17.00 5.19 -17.94
CA ILE A 220 18.02 6.25 -18.06
C ILE A 220 17.55 7.33 -19.01
N ARG A 221 17.08 6.98 -20.22
CA ARG A 221 16.58 7.94 -21.21
C ARG A 221 15.38 8.75 -20.69
N ALA A 222 14.47 8.11 -19.97
CA ALA A 222 13.31 8.79 -19.40
C ALA A 222 13.73 9.80 -18.31
N LEU A 223 14.70 9.44 -17.46
CA LEU A 223 15.20 10.30 -16.38
C LEU A 223 16.13 11.42 -16.86
N GLN A 224 16.83 11.22 -17.99
CA GLN A 224 17.72 12.24 -18.58
C GLN A 224 16.98 13.29 -19.40
N LYS A 225 15.74 13.01 -19.83
CA LYS A 225 14.96 13.94 -20.65
C LYS A 225 14.72 15.27 -19.94
N GLU A 226 14.42 15.20 -18.65
CA GLU A 226 14.27 16.36 -17.77
C GLU A 226 14.59 15.93 -16.32
N GLU A 227 15.30 16.79 -15.56
CA GLU A 227 15.51 16.54 -14.13
C GLU A 227 14.23 16.84 -13.35
N VAL A 228 13.33 15.88 -13.30
CA VAL A 228 12.03 16.03 -12.65
C VAL A 228 11.88 15.09 -11.45
N CYS A 229 11.01 15.47 -10.52
CA CYS A 229 10.67 14.58 -9.40
C CYS A 229 10.04 13.29 -9.91
N SER A 230 10.70 12.15 -9.64
CA SER A 230 10.37 10.86 -10.22
C SER A 230 10.29 9.74 -9.19
N ILE A 231 9.46 8.73 -9.49
CA ILE A 231 9.40 7.48 -8.74
C ILE A 231 9.62 6.31 -9.71
N VAL A 232 10.53 5.39 -9.37
CA VAL A 232 10.76 4.16 -10.13
C VAL A 232 10.41 2.96 -9.26
N TYR A 233 9.38 2.22 -9.64
CA TYR A 233 8.93 1.03 -8.91
C TYR A 233 9.65 -0.23 -9.38
N CYS A 234 10.29 -0.90 -8.42
CA CYS A 234 10.95 -2.19 -8.58
C CYS A 234 10.32 -3.23 -7.66
N ARG A 235 10.37 -4.49 -8.05
CA ARG A 235 9.81 -5.60 -7.29
C ARG A 235 10.63 -5.96 -6.04
N SER A 236 11.95 -5.97 -6.13
CA SER A 236 12.82 -6.47 -5.07
C SER A 236 13.72 -5.41 -4.47
N ARG A 237 14.06 -5.61 -3.18
CA ARG A 237 15.01 -4.77 -2.44
C ARG A 237 16.35 -4.64 -3.17
N LYS A 238 16.94 -5.78 -3.56
CA LYS A 238 18.22 -5.81 -4.30
C LYS A 238 18.16 -5.05 -5.63
N GLN A 239 17.00 -5.08 -6.30
CA GLN A 239 16.83 -4.34 -7.56
C GLN A 239 16.81 -2.84 -7.33
N THR A 240 16.18 -2.37 -6.23
CA THR A 240 16.18 -0.93 -5.91
C THR A 240 17.58 -0.42 -5.63
N GLU A 241 18.37 -1.15 -4.85
CA GLU A 241 19.78 -0.80 -4.52
C GLU A 241 20.65 -0.82 -5.78
N ARG A 242 20.55 -1.90 -6.58
CA ARG A 242 21.31 -2.04 -7.84
C ARG A 242 21.02 -0.91 -8.82
N LEU A 243 19.73 -0.52 -8.97
CA LEU A 243 19.36 0.51 -9.93
C LEU A 243 19.88 1.89 -9.49
N VAL A 244 19.94 2.18 -8.18
CA VAL A 244 20.59 3.40 -7.67
C VAL A 244 22.04 3.44 -8.10
N SER A 245 22.83 2.37 -7.86
CA SER A 245 24.24 2.33 -8.26
C SER A 245 24.43 2.52 -9.77
N ILE A 246 23.58 1.92 -10.59
CA ILE A 246 23.65 2.11 -12.05
C ILE A 246 23.35 3.57 -12.43
N LEU A 247 22.35 4.19 -11.79
CA LEU A 247 21.99 5.58 -12.10
C LEU A 247 23.07 6.57 -11.66
N GLU A 248 23.79 6.27 -10.57
CA GLU A 248 24.96 7.04 -10.13
C GLU A 248 26.06 7.07 -11.18
N ASP A 249 26.34 5.96 -11.87
CA ASP A 249 27.30 5.87 -12.98
C ASP A 249 26.91 6.80 -14.16
N TRP A 250 25.63 7.13 -14.28
CA TRP A 250 25.08 8.04 -15.28
C TRP A 250 24.85 9.48 -14.76
N ASN A 251 25.40 9.80 -13.58
CA ASN A 251 25.24 11.10 -12.89
C ASN A 251 23.75 11.46 -12.59
N ILE A 252 22.89 10.46 -12.41
CA ILE A 252 21.50 10.66 -12.01
C ILE A 252 21.39 10.42 -10.50
N ARG A 253 21.09 11.50 -9.76
CA ARG A 253 20.92 11.42 -8.30
C ARG A 253 19.65 10.66 -7.93
N ALA A 254 19.81 9.54 -7.23
CA ALA A 254 18.70 8.71 -6.80
C ALA A 254 18.91 8.17 -5.39
N VAL A 255 17.82 7.90 -4.69
CA VAL A 255 17.81 7.15 -3.41
C VAL A 255 16.86 5.96 -3.51
N HIS A 256 17.13 4.92 -2.73
CA HIS A 256 16.26 3.75 -2.69
C HIS A 256 15.37 3.73 -1.44
N TYR A 257 14.23 3.02 -1.54
CA TYR A 257 13.29 2.83 -0.42
C TYR A 257 12.64 1.44 -0.47
N HIS A 258 12.83 0.66 0.60
CA HIS A 258 12.20 -0.66 0.74
C HIS A 258 12.02 -1.07 2.21
N ALA A 259 11.18 -2.06 2.47
CA ALA A 259 10.83 -2.49 3.83
C ALA A 259 12.03 -2.95 4.69
N GLY A 260 13.10 -3.45 4.08
CA GLY A 260 14.30 -3.95 4.78
C GLY A 260 15.25 -2.88 5.33
N MET A 261 15.01 -1.59 5.06
CA MET A 261 15.83 -0.49 5.59
C MET A 261 15.47 -0.15 7.03
N THR A 262 16.42 0.39 7.80
CA THR A 262 16.14 0.92 9.15
C THR A 262 15.19 2.13 9.10
N LYS A 263 14.53 2.43 10.21
CA LYS A 263 13.58 3.57 10.29
C LYS A 263 14.27 4.90 9.97
N GLU A 264 15.49 5.09 10.45
CA GLU A 264 16.27 6.32 10.31
C GLU A 264 16.66 6.55 8.84
N VAL A 265 17.12 5.50 8.15
CA VAL A 265 17.53 5.59 6.74
C VAL A 265 16.30 5.83 5.86
N LYS A 266 15.17 5.16 6.13
CA LYS A 266 13.90 5.40 5.43
C LYS A 266 13.46 6.85 5.56
N ALA A 267 13.46 7.38 6.78
CA ALA A 267 13.06 8.76 7.05
C ALA A 267 13.94 9.76 6.30
N ARG A 268 15.27 9.58 6.34
CA ARG A 268 16.23 10.44 5.63
C ARG A 268 16.02 10.42 4.12
N HIS A 269 15.95 9.23 3.49
CA HIS A 269 15.77 9.13 2.04
C HIS A 269 14.42 9.71 1.60
N GLN A 270 13.37 9.50 2.38
CA GLN A 270 12.06 10.08 2.12
C GLN A 270 12.11 11.60 2.24
N GLU A 271 12.75 12.13 3.27
CA GLU A 271 12.88 13.57 3.49
C GLU A 271 13.70 14.26 2.38
N ASP A 272 14.86 13.70 2.01
CA ASP A 272 15.72 14.24 0.94
C ASP A 272 14.96 14.28 -0.39
N TRP A 273 14.15 13.27 -0.69
CA TRP A 273 13.29 13.27 -1.88
C TRP A 273 12.11 14.24 -1.74
N MET A 274 11.46 14.32 -0.57
CA MET A 274 10.36 15.26 -0.33
C MET A 274 10.81 16.72 -0.45
N GLN A 275 12.00 17.05 0.03
CA GLN A 275 12.61 18.39 -0.06
C GLN A 275 13.18 18.69 -1.45
N GLY A 276 13.21 17.71 -2.37
CA GLY A 276 13.76 17.88 -3.71
C GLY A 276 15.29 17.88 -3.79
N LYS A 277 16.00 17.53 -2.71
CA LYS A 277 17.46 17.37 -2.72
C LYS A 277 17.90 16.25 -3.66
N VAL A 278 17.08 15.20 -3.74
CA VAL A 278 17.26 14.08 -4.65
C VAL A 278 16.01 13.95 -5.53
N PRO A 279 16.12 14.00 -6.86
CA PRO A 279 14.97 14.00 -7.75
C PRO A 279 14.32 12.63 -7.91
N VAL A 280 15.09 11.53 -7.78
CA VAL A 280 14.60 10.19 -8.12
C VAL A 280 14.51 9.30 -6.88
N MET A 281 13.33 8.74 -6.65
CA MET A 281 13.09 7.70 -5.67
C MET A 281 12.93 6.34 -6.36
N ILE A 282 13.80 5.38 -6.04
CA ILE A 282 13.69 4.01 -6.53
C ILE A 282 13.15 3.15 -5.40
N ALA A 283 11.98 2.55 -5.60
CA ALA A 283 11.28 1.95 -4.49
C ALA A 283 10.59 0.63 -4.82
N THR A 284 10.38 -0.17 -3.78
CA THR A 284 9.36 -1.23 -3.83
C THR A 284 7.98 -0.65 -3.50
N THR A 285 6.91 -1.45 -3.61
CA THR A 285 5.55 -1.08 -3.19
C THR A 285 5.45 -0.61 -1.74
N ALA A 286 6.50 -0.83 -0.91
CA ALA A 286 6.60 -0.28 0.44
C ALA A 286 6.66 1.26 0.47
N PHE A 287 7.10 1.90 -0.62
CA PHE A 287 7.06 3.34 -0.84
C PHE A 287 5.79 3.69 -1.59
N GLY A 288 4.74 3.92 -0.86
CA GLY A 288 3.49 4.11 -1.57
C GLY A 288 2.41 4.76 -0.73
N MET A 289 1.65 3.99 0.03
CA MET A 289 0.53 4.54 0.80
C MET A 289 1.02 5.63 1.76
N GLY A 290 0.35 6.78 1.74
CA GLY A 290 0.70 7.92 2.60
C GLY A 290 1.59 9.00 1.99
N ILE A 291 2.25 8.76 0.87
CA ILE A 291 3.09 9.77 0.24
C ILE A 291 2.22 10.83 -0.43
N ASP A 292 2.36 12.07 0.02
CA ASP A 292 1.61 13.22 -0.49
C ASP A 292 2.56 14.31 -1.02
N LYS A 293 3.24 14.00 -2.14
CA LYS A 293 4.06 14.96 -2.90
C LYS A 293 3.32 15.32 -4.18
N SER A 294 3.03 16.58 -4.37
CA SER A 294 2.19 17.07 -5.47
C SER A 294 2.88 17.10 -6.82
N ASN A 295 4.18 17.39 -6.83
CA ASN A 295 4.96 17.70 -8.04
C ASN A 295 5.73 16.50 -8.62
N VAL A 296 5.27 15.27 -8.43
CA VAL A 296 5.83 14.10 -9.12
C VAL A 296 5.45 14.17 -10.58
N ARG A 297 6.45 14.23 -11.48
CA ARG A 297 6.24 14.35 -12.93
C ARG A 297 6.35 13.03 -13.67
N LEU A 298 7.07 12.06 -13.10
CA LEU A 298 7.34 10.80 -13.76
C LEU A 298 7.21 9.62 -12.78
N VAL A 299 6.41 8.64 -13.17
CA VAL A 299 6.31 7.35 -12.48
C VAL A 299 6.67 6.23 -13.44
N ILE A 300 7.71 5.47 -13.13
CA ILE A 300 8.17 4.35 -13.97
C ILE A 300 7.96 3.04 -13.23
N HIS A 301 7.32 2.08 -13.88
CA HIS A 301 7.31 0.68 -13.46
C HIS A 301 8.43 -0.06 -14.19
N TYR A 302 9.54 -0.28 -13.50
CA TYR A 302 10.66 -1.09 -14.00
C TYR A 302 10.28 -2.56 -14.09
N ASP A 303 9.58 -3.04 -13.07
CA ASP A 303 8.94 -4.36 -13.04
C ASP A 303 7.42 -4.22 -13.16
N LEU A 304 6.76 -5.18 -13.82
CA LEU A 304 5.31 -5.21 -13.90
C LEU A 304 4.69 -5.28 -12.50
N PRO A 305 3.69 -4.45 -12.22
CA PRO A 305 2.85 -4.62 -11.03
C PRO A 305 2.08 -5.95 -11.10
N GLU A 306 1.61 -6.43 -9.95
CA GLU A 306 0.92 -7.73 -9.90
C GLU A 306 -0.52 -7.65 -10.44
N GLN A 307 -1.09 -6.42 -10.56
CA GLN A 307 -2.47 -6.18 -10.95
C GLN A 307 -2.72 -4.72 -11.33
N LEU A 308 -3.82 -4.45 -12.04
CA LEU A 308 -4.16 -3.10 -12.51
C LEU A 308 -4.51 -2.12 -11.39
N GLU A 309 -5.05 -2.60 -10.27
CA GLU A 309 -5.37 -1.77 -9.12
C GLU A 309 -4.10 -1.15 -8.51
N SER A 310 -3.06 -1.96 -8.30
CA SER A 310 -1.76 -1.47 -7.82
C SER A 310 -1.14 -0.50 -8.83
N TYR A 311 -1.16 -0.86 -10.12
CA TYR A 311 -0.68 0.03 -11.19
C TYR A 311 -1.37 1.39 -11.14
N TYR A 312 -2.71 1.40 -11.09
CA TYR A 312 -3.48 2.63 -11.06
C TYR A 312 -3.20 3.47 -9.81
N GLN A 313 -3.08 2.83 -8.65
CA GLN A 313 -2.75 3.51 -7.40
C GLN A 313 -1.35 4.15 -7.43
N GLU A 314 -0.39 3.46 -8.06
CA GLU A 314 1.00 3.90 -8.15
C GLU A 314 1.18 5.04 -9.16
N ILE A 315 0.58 4.94 -10.36
CA ILE A 315 0.59 6.05 -11.33
C ILE A 315 -0.18 7.27 -10.82
N GLY A 316 -1.21 7.06 -9.99
CA GLY A 316 -1.98 8.13 -9.35
C GLY A 316 -1.18 9.04 -8.42
N ARG A 317 0.11 8.74 -8.18
CA ARG A 317 1.04 9.64 -7.47
C ARG A 317 1.56 10.75 -8.33
N ALA A 318 1.56 10.55 -9.66
CA ALA A 318 1.98 11.56 -10.63
C ALA A 318 0.95 12.69 -10.73
N GLY A 319 1.42 13.92 -10.91
CA GLY A 319 0.60 15.07 -11.25
C GLY A 319 -0.55 15.38 -10.30
N ARG A 320 -0.35 15.26 -8.98
CA ARG A 320 -1.42 15.57 -8.00
C ARG A 320 -1.80 17.04 -7.94
N ASP A 321 -0.93 17.91 -8.43
CA ASP A 321 -1.15 19.34 -8.60
C ASP A 321 -1.93 19.69 -9.89
N GLY A 322 -2.34 18.67 -10.67
CA GLY A 322 -3.05 18.84 -11.94
C GLY A 322 -2.14 19.15 -13.14
N GLN A 323 -0.83 19.32 -12.91
CA GLN A 323 0.12 19.55 -13.99
C GLN A 323 0.40 18.25 -14.77
N ALA A 324 0.86 18.41 -16.02
CA ALA A 324 1.22 17.28 -16.87
C ALA A 324 2.25 16.37 -16.20
N ALA A 325 2.04 15.07 -16.30
CA ALA A 325 2.92 14.04 -15.76
C ALA A 325 2.90 12.79 -16.66
N GLU A 326 3.92 11.96 -16.54
CA GLU A 326 4.06 10.74 -17.36
C GLU A 326 4.11 9.49 -16.47
N ALA A 327 3.48 8.41 -16.93
CA ALA A 327 3.51 7.09 -16.34
C ALA A 327 4.00 6.08 -17.37
N ILE A 328 5.18 5.49 -17.14
CA ILE A 328 5.81 4.53 -18.04
C ILE A 328 5.77 3.14 -17.40
N CYS A 329 5.19 2.17 -18.09
CA CYS A 329 5.23 0.77 -17.71
C CYS A 329 6.16 0.02 -18.65
N ILE A 330 7.27 -0.54 -18.13
CA ILE A 330 8.24 -1.29 -18.93
C ILE A 330 8.07 -2.78 -18.67
N TYR A 331 8.00 -3.58 -19.73
CA TYR A 331 7.88 -5.02 -19.58
C TYR A 331 8.65 -5.80 -20.63
N ASN A 332 8.92 -7.07 -20.35
CA ASN A 332 9.38 -8.06 -21.30
C ASN A 332 8.68 -9.42 -21.06
N GLU A 333 8.94 -10.40 -21.88
CA GLU A 333 8.29 -11.72 -21.77
C GLU A 333 8.69 -12.46 -20.48
N ALA A 334 9.88 -12.19 -19.93
CA ALA A 334 10.29 -12.77 -18.65
C ALA A 334 9.42 -12.29 -17.48
N ASP A 335 8.94 -11.04 -17.50
CA ASP A 335 8.01 -10.56 -16.48
C ASP A 335 6.67 -11.28 -16.53
N ILE A 336 6.15 -11.50 -17.73
CA ILE A 336 4.89 -12.22 -17.93
C ILE A 336 5.01 -13.66 -17.45
N LYS A 337 6.12 -14.33 -17.80
CA LYS A 337 6.40 -15.68 -17.31
C LYS A 337 6.48 -15.71 -15.79
N ARG A 338 7.23 -14.79 -15.20
CA ARG A 338 7.37 -14.67 -13.75
C ARG A 338 6.03 -14.51 -13.02
N LEU A 339 5.14 -13.66 -13.51
CA LEU A 339 3.81 -13.47 -12.89
C LEU A 339 2.95 -14.74 -12.98
N LYS A 340 3.06 -15.50 -14.08
CA LYS A 340 2.38 -16.80 -14.21
C LYS A 340 2.95 -17.84 -13.24
N ASP A 341 4.29 -17.90 -13.11
CA ASP A 341 4.96 -18.83 -12.19
C ASP A 341 4.64 -18.47 -10.73
N GLN A 342 4.56 -17.18 -10.42
CA GLN A 342 4.19 -16.69 -9.10
C GLN A 342 2.76 -17.13 -8.71
N LEU A 343 1.83 -17.18 -9.65
CA LEU A 343 0.47 -17.67 -9.39
C LEU A 343 0.46 -19.12 -8.89
N ALA A 344 1.31 -19.99 -9.45
CA ALA A 344 1.44 -21.37 -9.00
C ALA A 344 2.04 -21.48 -7.58
N ILE A 345 2.94 -20.56 -7.23
CA ILE A 345 3.53 -20.48 -5.89
C ILE A 345 2.51 -19.94 -4.88
N GLN A 346 1.68 -18.99 -5.26
CA GLN A 346 0.66 -18.39 -4.40
C GLN A 346 -0.48 -19.35 -4.05
N PHE A 347 -0.83 -20.25 -4.98
CA PHE A 347 -1.93 -21.21 -4.82
C PHE A 347 -1.42 -22.64 -5.01
N PRO A 348 -0.69 -23.18 -4.02
CA PRO A 348 -0.19 -24.55 -4.09
C PRO A 348 -1.34 -25.57 -4.04
N PRO A 349 -1.12 -26.78 -4.56
CA PRO A 349 -2.14 -27.85 -4.53
C PRO A 349 -2.46 -28.29 -3.08
N VAL A 350 -3.64 -28.87 -2.90
CA VAL A 350 -4.16 -29.27 -1.58
C VAL A 350 -3.22 -30.26 -0.86
N ASP A 351 -2.62 -31.20 -1.60
CA ASP A 351 -1.65 -32.15 -1.03
C ASP A 351 -0.43 -31.45 -0.43
N TYR A 352 0.02 -30.38 -1.09
CA TYR A 352 1.09 -29.55 -0.53
C TYR A 352 0.64 -28.82 0.75
N LEU A 353 -0.59 -28.33 0.79
CA LEU A 353 -1.14 -27.67 1.98
C LEU A 353 -1.27 -28.63 3.16
N ARG A 354 -1.71 -29.88 2.92
CA ARG A 354 -1.74 -30.94 3.94
C ARG A 354 -0.34 -31.27 4.45
N LYS A 355 0.63 -31.42 3.53
CA LYS A 355 2.05 -31.62 3.89
C LYS A 355 2.58 -30.46 4.71
N LEU A 356 2.28 -29.22 4.30
CA LEU A 356 2.71 -28.01 4.99
C LEU A 356 2.16 -27.93 6.41
N TYR A 357 0.88 -28.29 6.60
CA TYR A 357 0.26 -28.41 7.91
C TYR A 357 0.99 -29.44 8.79
N GLN A 358 1.28 -30.62 8.25
CA GLN A 358 2.02 -31.65 8.98
C GLN A 358 3.40 -31.15 9.41
N CYS A 359 4.16 -30.52 8.49
CA CYS A 359 5.46 -29.94 8.80
C CYS A 359 5.37 -28.87 9.91
N LEU A 360 4.33 -28.02 9.86
CA LEU A 360 4.14 -26.97 10.87
C LEU A 360 3.86 -27.52 12.27
N VAL A 361 2.94 -28.50 12.39
CA VAL A 361 2.62 -29.08 13.69
C VAL A 361 3.77 -29.91 14.26
N GLU A 362 4.60 -30.51 13.42
CA GLU A 362 5.85 -31.16 13.83
C GLU A 362 6.91 -30.14 14.26
N TYR A 363 7.07 -29.04 13.51
CA TYR A 363 7.98 -27.96 13.88
C TYR A 363 7.67 -27.39 15.26
N LEU A 364 6.39 -27.17 15.53
CA LEU A 364 5.87 -26.63 16.79
C LEU A 364 5.69 -27.68 17.89
N GLN A 365 5.99 -28.97 17.59
CA GLN A 365 5.87 -30.09 18.52
C GLN A 365 4.49 -30.20 19.18
N ILE A 366 3.42 -30.01 18.41
CA ILE A 366 2.05 -30.11 18.88
C ILE A 366 1.59 -31.57 18.75
N PRO A 367 1.18 -32.30 19.82
CA PRO A 367 0.66 -33.66 19.71
C PRO A 367 -0.71 -33.73 19.03
N ILE A 368 -1.02 -34.85 18.37
CA ILE A 368 -2.37 -35.11 17.81
C ILE A 368 -3.39 -35.04 18.93
N GLY A 369 -4.54 -34.40 18.70
CA GLY A 369 -5.58 -34.22 19.68
C GLY A 369 -5.33 -33.11 20.71
N ALA A 370 -4.18 -32.45 20.67
CA ALA A 370 -3.90 -31.33 21.58
C ALA A 370 -4.51 -30.02 21.06
N ASN A 371 -5.09 -29.25 21.99
CA ASN A 371 -5.39 -27.84 21.80
C ASN A 371 -4.40 -27.02 22.64
N PRO A 372 -3.32 -26.48 22.04
CA PRO A 372 -2.21 -25.93 22.80
C PRO A 372 -2.55 -24.63 23.54
N ASN A 373 -3.59 -23.91 23.14
CA ASN A 373 -4.06 -22.65 23.75
C ASN A 373 -2.92 -21.70 24.18
N LYS A 374 -1.86 -21.60 23.34
CA LYS A 374 -0.67 -20.76 23.55
C LYS A 374 -0.10 -20.26 22.23
N TYR A 375 0.66 -19.18 22.30
CA TYR A 375 1.45 -18.69 21.18
C TYR A 375 2.75 -19.49 21.02
N PHE A 376 3.07 -19.81 19.77
CA PHE A 376 4.34 -20.42 19.39
C PHE A 376 5.19 -19.38 18.66
N SER A 377 6.48 -19.33 18.99
CA SER A 377 7.45 -18.61 18.14
C SER A 377 7.57 -19.30 16.80
N PHE A 378 7.67 -18.53 15.74
CA PHE A 378 7.74 -19.06 14.39
C PHE A 378 8.75 -18.28 13.55
N ASP A 379 9.77 -18.97 13.06
CA ASP A 379 10.69 -18.46 12.06
C ASP A 379 10.45 -19.19 10.74
N LEU A 380 9.97 -18.43 9.74
CA LEU A 380 9.64 -18.98 8.42
C LEU A 380 10.87 -19.55 7.70
N LEU A 381 12.03 -18.92 7.85
CA LEU A 381 13.24 -19.37 7.15
C LEU A 381 13.81 -20.64 7.80
N ASP A 382 13.86 -20.68 9.12
CA ASP A 382 14.26 -21.87 9.87
C ASP A 382 13.29 -23.04 9.59
N PHE A 383 11.99 -22.79 9.64
CA PHE A 383 10.96 -23.76 9.29
C PHE A 383 11.14 -24.31 7.86
N ALA A 384 11.28 -23.41 6.88
CA ALA A 384 11.45 -23.81 5.47
C ALA A 384 12.73 -24.62 5.25
N ASN A 385 13.84 -24.22 5.87
CA ASN A 385 15.11 -24.93 5.80
C ASN A 385 15.02 -26.33 6.41
N LYS A 386 14.42 -26.45 7.61
CA LYS A 386 14.28 -27.72 8.34
C LYS A 386 13.51 -28.78 7.56
N PHE A 387 12.50 -28.36 6.80
CA PHE A 387 11.65 -29.27 6.01
C PHE A 387 11.93 -29.23 4.51
N SER A 388 13.00 -28.57 4.08
CA SER A 388 13.38 -28.43 2.65
C SER A 388 12.24 -27.87 1.79
N LEU A 389 11.52 -26.86 2.30
CA LEU A 389 10.41 -26.20 1.63
C LEU A 389 10.88 -24.91 0.94
N ASN A 390 10.19 -24.53 -0.13
CA ASN A 390 10.33 -23.17 -0.66
C ASN A 390 9.68 -22.17 0.30
N ALA A 391 10.47 -21.29 0.92
CA ALA A 391 9.99 -20.35 1.94
C ALA A 391 8.83 -19.45 1.45
N THR A 392 8.89 -19.00 0.20
CA THR A 392 7.82 -18.17 -0.40
C THR A 392 6.52 -18.95 -0.54
N GLN A 393 6.58 -20.17 -1.08
CA GLN A 393 5.42 -21.03 -1.25
C GLN A 393 4.84 -21.47 0.11
N ALA A 394 5.71 -21.78 1.08
CA ALA A 394 5.30 -22.10 2.44
C ALA A 394 4.54 -20.92 3.09
N ASN A 395 5.06 -19.70 2.95
CA ASN A 395 4.39 -18.51 3.47
C ASN A 395 2.97 -18.31 2.88
N TYR A 396 2.83 -18.48 1.56
CA TYR A 396 1.50 -18.39 0.93
C TYR A 396 0.57 -19.52 1.41
N GLY A 397 1.07 -20.74 1.48
CA GLY A 397 0.29 -21.88 1.98
C GLY A 397 -0.16 -21.70 3.43
N LEU A 398 0.71 -21.21 4.31
CA LEU A 398 0.37 -20.90 5.70
C LEU A 398 -0.71 -19.81 5.79
N LYS A 399 -0.65 -18.77 4.95
CA LYS A 399 -1.67 -17.73 4.89
C LYS A 399 -3.00 -18.23 4.35
N LEU A 400 -3.00 -19.12 3.36
CA LEU A 400 -4.22 -19.74 2.86
C LEU A 400 -4.91 -20.58 3.96
N LEU A 401 -4.16 -21.42 4.67
CA LEU A 401 -4.68 -22.22 5.78
C LEU A 401 -5.13 -21.35 6.97
N ALA A 402 -4.49 -20.21 7.21
CA ALA A 402 -4.92 -19.25 8.23
C ALA A 402 -6.31 -18.64 7.89
N GLN A 403 -6.64 -18.46 6.60
CA GLN A 403 -7.95 -17.97 6.17
C GLN A 403 -9.08 -18.97 6.49
N ASP A 404 -8.77 -20.27 6.60
CA ASP A 404 -9.69 -21.30 7.07
C ASP A 404 -9.81 -21.33 8.61
N ASN A 405 -9.32 -20.29 9.28
CA ASN A 405 -9.36 -20.13 10.74
C ASN A 405 -8.62 -21.24 11.52
N LEU A 406 -7.65 -21.89 10.91
CA LEU A 406 -6.83 -22.91 11.61
C LEU A 406 -5.91 -22.28 12.65
N TRP A 407 -5.35 -21.13 12.31
CA TRP A 407 -4.48 -20.35 13.19
C TRP A 407 -4.48 -18.86 12.81
N THR A 408 -3.97 -18.04 13.70
CA THR A 408 -3.58 -16.65 13.43
C THR A 408 -2.07 -16.54 13.44
N ILE A 409 -1.50 -15.86 12.42
CA ILE A 409 -0.10 -15.49 12.36
C ILE A 409 -0.01 -14.00 12.69
N THR A 410 0.74 -13.65 13.73
CA THR A 410 0.95 -12.26 14.13
C THR A 410 2.38 -11.84 13.88
N ASP A 411 2.60 -10.68 13.26
CA ASP A 411 3.93 -10.19 12.90
C ASP A 411 4.78 -9.76 14.11
N SER A 412 4.15 -9.34 15.20
CA SER A 412 4.79 -9.15 16.51
C SER A 412 3.74 -8.92 17.60
N VAL A 413 3.67 -9.77 18.58
CA VAL A 413 3.12 -9.43 19.90
C VAL A 413 4.31 -9.35 20.85
N GLN A 414 4.65 -8.17 21.32
CA GLN A 414 5.56 -8.05 22.45
C GLN A 414 4.87 -8.71 23.67
N GLN A 415 5.14 -9.99 23.88
CA GLN A 415 4.85 -10.57 25.18
C GLN A 415 5.84 -9.97 26.17
N LYS A 416 5.29 -9.46 27.28
CA LYS A 416 6.10 -8.98 28.39
C LYS A 416 6.92 -10.15 28.94
N GLU A 417 8.20 -9.94 29.19
CA GLU A 417 8.98 -10.86 30.00
C GLU A 417 8.30 -10.97 31.37
N TRP A 418 8.14 -12.18 31.86
CA TRP A 418 7.61 -12.37 33.20
C TRP A 418 8.39 -13.44 33.96
N VAL A 419 8.41 -13.25 35.28
CA VAL A 419 9.06 -14.15 36.23
C VAL A 419 8.10 -14.44 37.38
N GLN A 420 8.14 -15.69 37.86
CA GLN A 420 7.51 -16.11 39.11
C GLN A 420 8.47 -17.00 39.86
N PHE A 421 8.63 -16.78 41.16
CA PHE A 421 9.41 -17.69 41.98
C PHE A 421 8.65 -18.99 42.24
N ILE A 422 9.36 -20.13 42.08
CA ILE A 422 8.85 -21.48 42.38
C ILE A 422 9.52 -21.98 43.68
N ALA A 423 10.81 -21.65 43.85
CA ALA A 423 11.58 -22.04 45.01
C ALA A 423 11.17 -21.23 46.24
N ASP A 424 11.16 -21.85 47.41
CA ASP A 424 10.92 -21.19 48.67
C ASP A 424 12.10 -20.32 49.12
N ARG A 425 11.89 -19.50 50.13
CA ARG A 425 12.88 -18.53 50.57
C ARG A 425 14.15 -19.20 51.11
N SER A 426 14.03 -20.34 51.81
CA SER A 426 15.17 -21.06 52.38
C SER A 426 16.06 -21.65 51.26
N THR A 427 15.47 -22.11 50.21
CA THR A 427 16.17 -22.59 49.02
C THR A 427 16.90 -21.46 48.29
N ILE A 428 16.30 -20.27 48.22
CA ILE A 428 16.96 -19.08 47.62
C ILE A 428 18.14 -18.61 48.49
N ASP A 429 18.03 -18.66 49.78
CA ASP A 429 19.13 -18.28 50.69
C ASP A 429 20.33 -19.23 50.52
N SER A 430 20.10 -20.51 50.24
CA SER A 430 21.16 -21.48 49.95
C SER A 430 21.94 -21.19 48.63
N LEU A 431 21.36 -20.48 47.69
CA LEU A 431 22.02 -20.04 46.47
C LEU A 431 23.23 -19.14 46.70
N GLN A 432 23.24 -18.41 47.81
CA GLN A 432 24.31 -17.45 48.12
C GLN A 432 25.69 -18.13 48.25
N GLN A 433 25.71 -19.37 48.70
CA GLN A 433 26.95 -20.16 48.84
C GLN A 433 27.33 -20.86 47.53
N ALA A 434 26.34 -21.45 46.81
CA ALA A 434 26.59 -22.25 45.63
C ALA A 434 26.72 -21.40 44.32
N TYR A 435 25.93 -20.33 44.19
CA TYR A 435 25.89 -19.49 43.02
C TYR A 435 25.67 -18.01 43.38
N PRO A 436 26.72 -17.28 43.86
CA PRO A 436 26.60 -15.91 44.34
C PRO A 436 25.96 -14.94 43.34
N THR A 437 26.29 -15.06 42.05
CA THR A 437 25.74 -14.21 40.98
C THR A 437 24.23 -14.41 40.81
N LEU A 438 23.75 -15.66 40.85
CA LEU A 438 22.32 -15.97 40.73
C LEU A 438 21.53 -15.50 41.96
N SER A 439 22.15 -15.59 43.14
CA SER A 439 21.57 -15.04 44.38
C SER A 439 21.31 -13.54 44.28
N ILE A 440 22.26 -12.77 43.72
CA ILE A 440 22.08 -11.33 43.49
C ILE A 440 20.90 -11.06 42.56
N VAL A 441 20.73 -11.84 41.52
CA VAL A 441 19.57 -11.71 40.60
C VAL A 441 18.27 -11.96 41.34
N CYS A 442 18.18 -13.03 42.15
CA CYS A 442 16.99 -13.34 42.95
C CYS A 442 16.64 -12.22 43.93
N ILE A 443 17.62 -11.72 44.66
CA ILE A 443 17.43 -10.63 45.64
C ILE A 443 16.98 -9.35 44.90
N THR A 444 17.55 -9.06 43.74
CA THR A 444 17.18 -7.87 42.95
C THR A 444 15.74 -7.99 42.44
N LEU A 445 15.34 -9.15 41.93
CA LEU A 445 13.96 -9.40 41.49
C LEU A 445 12.96 -9.23 42.66
N LEU A 446 13.27 -9.79 43.83
CA LEU A 446 12.40 -9.69 45.00
C LEU A 446 12.25 -8.25 45.50
N ARG A 447 13.28 -7.42 45.33
CA ARG A 447 13.24 -6.00 45.71
C ARG A 447 12.51 -5.12 44.73
N MET A 448 12.57 -5.49 43.44
CA MET A 448 11.98 -4.66 42.38
C MET A 448 10.50 -4.98 42.12
N TYR A 449 10.07 -6.22 42.37
CA TYR A 449 8.77 -6.69 41.96
C TYR A 449 7.99 -7.32 43.12
N SER A 450 6.95 -6.61 43.59
CA SER A 450 6.05 -7.15 44.61
C SER A 450 5.14 -8.25 44.02
N GLY A 451 4.83 -9.27 44.82
CA GLY A 451 3.93 -10.34 44.43
C GLY A 451 4.52 -11.43 43.53
N ILE A 452 5.79 -11.36 43.17
CA ILE A 452 6.52 -12.27 42.26
C ILE A 452 6.53 -13.74 42.72
N TYR A 453 6.25 -14.02 44.00
CA TYR A 453 6.05 -15.37 44.53
C TYR A 453 4.67 -15.94 44.22
N TYR A 454 3.66 -15.09 44.17
CA TYR A 454 2.27 -15.52 44.08
C TYR A 454 1.75 -15.55 42.66
N TYR A 455 2.24 -14.62 41.82
CA TYR A 455 1.74 -14.44 40.43
C TYR A 455 2.90 -14.27 39.47
N PRO A 456 2.69 -14.72 38.18
CA PRO A 456 3.60 -14.35 37.12
C PRO A 456 3.66 -12.82 36.99
N THR A 457 4.80 -12.26 37.32
CA THR A 457 4.99 -10.80 37.36
C THR A 457 5.81 -10.33 36.18
N SER A 458 5.28 -9.36 35.44
CA SER A 458 5.99 -8.78 34.29
C SER A 458 7.23 -8.02 34.76
N ILE A 459 8.38 -8.31 34.15
CA ILE A 459 9.66 -7.66 34.45
C ILE A 459 10.11 -6.74 33.32
N HIS A 460 10.85 -5.70 33.63
CA HIS A 460 11.54 -4.82 32.69
C HIS A 460 13.02 -5.16 32.66
N ILE A 461 13.45 -5.85 31.57
CA ILE A 461 14.84 -6.30 31.47
C ILE A 461 15.83 -5.14 31.48
N VAL A 462 15.46 -3.97 30.94
CA VAL A 462 16.28 -2.75 30.93
C VAL A 462 16.59 -2.27 32.33
N ASP A 463 15.59 -2.24 33.22
CA ASP A 463 15.76 -1.77 34.58
C ASP A 463 16.49 -2.81 35.45
N LEU A 464 16.20 -4.09 35.19
CA LEU A 464 16.86 -5.20 35.84
C LEU A 464 18.35 -5.24 35.48
N SER A 465 18.70 -5.12 34.22
CA SER A 465 20.10 -5.12 33.74
C SER A 465 20.90 -3.93 34.26
N LYS A 466 20.28 -2.73 34.31
CA LYS A 466 20.90 -1.55 34.97
C LYS A 466 21.20 -1.79 36.43
N LYS A 467 20.28 -2.40 37.18
CA LYS A 467 20.45 -2.71 38.60
C LYS A 467 21.52 -3.79 38.83
N LEU A 468 21.58 -4.77 37.95
CA LEU A 468 22.58 -5.86 37.98
C LEU A 468 23.95 -5.43 37.43
N ARG A 469 24.01 -4.31 36.69
CA ARG A 469 25.20 -3.82 35.96
C ARG A 469 25.70 -4.84 34.93
N THR A 470 24.77 -5.47 34.18
CA THR A 470 25.02 -6.48 33.18
C THR A 470 24.38 -6.04 31.84
N SER A 471 24.76 -6.69 30.73
CA SER A 471 24.08 -6.52 29.45
C SER A 471 22.71 -7.18 29.46
N PHE A 472 21.85 -6.82 28.51
CA PHE A 472 20.51 -7.45 28.36
C PHE A 472 20.62 -8.96 28.12
N GLU A 473 21.59 -9.37 27.32
CA GLU A 473 21.82 -10.78 26.97
C GLU A 473 22.32 -11.57 28.19
N GLU A 474 23.28 -11.03 28.93
CA GLU A 474 23.74 -11.63 30.18
C GLU A 474 22.63 -11.76 31.20
N THR A 475 21.80 -10.72 31.35
CA THR A 475 20.65 -10.76 32.27
C THR A 475 19.69 -11.88 31.91
N ARG A 476 19.35 -12.02 30.60
CA ARG A 476 18.49 -13.10 30.10
C ARG A 476 19.12 -14.48 30.34
N ASN A 477 20.42 -14.62 30.13
CA ASN A 477 21.14 -15.87 30.38
C ASN A 477 21.09 -16.26 31.86
N LEU A 478 21.21 -15.30 32.77
CA LEU A 478 21.08 -15.54 34.20
C LEU A 478 19.66 -15.97 34.61
N LEU A 479 18.63 -15.34 34.01
CA LEU A 479 17.21 -15.71 34.20
C LEU A 479 16.92 -17.12 33.65
N ASN A 480 17.42 -17.45 32.49
CA ASN A 480 17.29 -18.79 31.90
C ASN A 480 17.99 -19.85 32.79
N LYS A 481 19.14 -19.53 33.35
CA LYS A 481 19.85 -20.42 34.27
C LYS A 481 19.07 -20.64 35.57
N LEU A 482 18.49 -19.61 36.14
CA LEU A 482 17.58 -19.72 37.31
C LEU A 482 16.34 -20.56 36.98
N HIS A 483 15.80 -20.41 35.79
CA HIS A 483 14.68 -21.21 35.32
C HIS A 483 15.05 -22.70 35.16
N SER A 484 16.19 -23.00 34.52
CA SER A 484 16.66 -24.36 34.31
C SER A 484 17.00 -25.09 35.66
N LEU A 485 17.39 -24.32 36.66
CA LEU A 485 17.66 -24.83 38.00
C LEU A 485 16.40 -24.94 38.88
N GLY A 486 15.22 -24.55 38.37
CA GLY A 486 13.93 -24.68 39.05
C GLY A 486 13.67 -23.62 40.13
N PHE A 487 14.42 -22.51 40.20
CA PHE A 487 14.19 -21.45 41.16
C PHE A 487 13.07 -20.50 40.77
N ILE A 488 12.96 -20.23 39.49
CA ILE A 488 11.93 -19.36 38.93
C ILE A 488 11.26 -20.03 37.72
N ASN A 489 10.02 -19.65 37.45
CA ASN A 489 9.43 -19.81 36.15
C ASN A 489 9.64 -18.51 35.39
N TYR A 490 10.43 -18.56 34.31
CA TYR A 490 10.78 -17.39 33.49
C TYR A 490 10.33 -17.60 32.07
N GLN A 491 9.67 -16.61 31.53
CA GLN A 491 9.32 -16.56 30.11
C GLN A 491 9.97 -15.35 29.48
N ALA A 492 10.94 -15.62 28.60
CA ALA A 492 11.57 -14.60 27.78
C ALA A 492 10.57 -14.00 26.77
N PRO A 493 10.75 -12.74 26.36
CA PRO A 493 9.96 -12.18 25.27
C PRO A 493 10.24 -12.99 24.01
N ILE A 494 9.21 -13.43 23.36
CA ILE A 494 9.34 -14.08 22.06
C ILE A 494 9.38 -12.94 21.04
N GLU A 495 10.55 -12.66 20.49
CA GLU A 495 10.72 -11.74 19.37
C GLU A 495 10.38 -12.45 18.06
N GLY A 496 9.65 -11.77 17.18
CA GLY A 496 9.30 -12.30 15.85
C GLY A 496 7.84 -12.73 15.69
N PRO A 497 7.51 -13.28 14.52
CA PRO A 497 6.18 -13.78 14.21
C PRO A 497 5.76 -14.91 15.15
N LYS A 498 4.46 -14.96 15.46
CA LYS A 498 3.88 -15.99 16.33
C LYS A 498 2.70 -16.65 15.65
N ILE A 499 2.48 -17.90 15.99
CA ILE A 499 1.31 -18.67 15.54
C ILE A 499 0.47 -19.04 16.77
N TRP A 500 -0.83 -18.76 16.68
CA TRP A 500 -1.85 -19.20 17.63
C TRP A 500 -2.81 -20.15 16.94
N PHE A 501 -2.90 -21.40 17.41
CA PHE A 501 -3.86 -22.37 16.90
C PHE A 501 -5.24 -22.15 17.49
N HIS A 502 -6.27 -22.15 16.63
CA HIS A 502 -7.67 -21.99 17.05
C HIS A 502 -8.35 -23.31 17.35
N HIS A 503 -7.86 -24.41 16.78
CA HIS A 503 -8.49 -25.71 16.87
C HIS A 503 -7.53 -26.79 17.36
N THR A 504 -8.10 -27.90 17.82
CA THR A 504 -7.36 -29.10 18.17
C THR A 504 -6.61 -29.65 16.95
N ARG A 505 -5.34 -30.06 17.13
CA ARG A 505 -4.57 -30.70 16.07
C ARG A 505 -5.25 -31.97 15.60
N VAL A 506 -5.53 -32.07 14.31
CA VAL A 506 -5.97 -33.28 13.62
C VAL A 506 -4.82 -33.94 12.85
N ALA A 507 -4.96 -35.21 12.44
CA ALA A 507 -4.03 -35.78 11.47
C ALA A 507 -4.16 -35.07 10.12
N SER A 508 -3.06 -34.93 9.38
CA SER A 508 -3.04 -34.18 8.10
C SER A 508 -4.01 -34.74 7.06
N GLU A 509 -4.28 -36.04 7.10
CA GLU A 509 -5.26 -36.74 6.25
C GLU A 509 -6.70 -36.30 6.52
N HIS A 510 -6.99 -35.89 7.76
CA HIS A 510 -8.30 -35.43 8.20
C HIS A 510 -8.44 -33.91 8.19
N LEU A 511 -7.39 -33.20 7.73
CA LEU A 511 -7.45 -31.76 7.59
C LEU A 511 -8.44 -31.38 6.49
N ILE A 512 -9.50 -30.69 6.88
CA ILE A 512 -10.45 -30.10 5.95
C ILE A 512 -9.84 -28.81 5.42
N VAL A 513 -9.61 -28.75 4.12
CA VAL A 513 -9.14 -27.57 3.40
C VAL A 513 -10.29 -27.05 2.56
N ASN A 514 -10.58 -25.78 2.64
CA ASN A 514 -11.65 -25.17 1.84
C ASN A 514 -11.19 -24.96 0.38
N GLU A 515 -11.28 -26.03 -0.41
CA GLU A 515 -10.86 -26.05 -1.82
C GLU A 515 -11.66 -25.06 -2.66
N GLU A 516 -12.94 -24.85 -2.37
CA GLU A 516 -13.79 -23.88 -3.10
C GLU A 516 -13.29 -22.46 -2.89
N GLN A 517 -12.94 -22.09 -1.66
CA GLN A 517 -12.39 -20.79 -1.34
C GLN A 517 -11.04 -20.57 -2.02
N ILE A 518 -10.16 -21.57 -2.01
CA ILE A 518 -8.84 -21.48 -2.67
C ILE A 518 -9.01 -21.35 -4.18
N ALA A 519 -9.90 -22.14 -4.79
CA ALA A 519 -10.22 -22.06 -6.21
C ALA A 519 -10.79 -20.68 -6.57
N PHE A 520 -11.68 -20.13 -5.76
CA PHE A 520 -12.23 -18.80 -5.93
C PHE A 520 -11.14 -17.72 -5.92
N LEU A 521 -10.24 -17.73 -4.92
CA LEU A 521 -9.14 -16.77 -4.81
C LEU A 521 -8.16 -16.90 -6.00
N ARG A 522 -7.85 -18.13 -6.40
CA ARG A 522 -6.99 -18.41 -7.55
C ARG A 522 -7.60 -17.90 -8.85
N ASN A 523 -8.88 -18.17 -9.10
CA ASN A 523 -9.56 -17.72 -10.30
C ASN A 523 -9.60 -16.18 -10.37
N ARG A 524 -9.84 -15.52 -9.25
CA ARG A 524 -9.75 -14.06 -9.17
C ARG A 524 -8.37 -13.52 -9.56
N GLN A 525 -7.31 -14.13 -9.04
CA GLN A 525 -5.96 -13.71 -9.39
C GLN A 525 -5.66 -13.96 -10.87
N ILE A 526 -6.17 -15.04 -11.45
CA ILE A 526 -6.09 -15.30 -12.88
C ILE A 526 -6.78 -14.18 -13.69
N GLU A 527 -8.00 -13.78 -13.30
CA GLU A 527 -8.73 -12.70 -14.00
C GLU A 527 -8.00 -11.35 -13.91
N ARG A 528 -7.40 -11.04 -12.76
CA ARG A 528 -6.56 -9.84 -12.59
C ARG A 528 -5.33 -9.87 -13.51
N LEU A 529 -4.63 -11.00 -13.57
CA LEU A 529 -3.49 -11.15 -14.45
C LEU A 529 -3.89 -11.07 -15.93
N LYS A 530 -5.04 -11.66 -16.30
CA LYS A 530 -5.57 -11.53 -17.67
C LYS A 530 -5.84 -10.06 -18.03
N ALA A 531 -6.46 -9.30 -17.11
CA ALA A 531 -6.73 -7.88 -17.33
C ALA A 531 -5.42 -7.07 -17.46
N LEU A 532 -4.42 -7.34 -16.61
CA LEU A 532 -3.10 -6.71 -16.72
C LEU A 532 -2.42 -7.04 -18.05
N PHE A 533 -2.44 -8.32 -18.45
CA PHE A 533 -1.81 -8.73 -19.72
C PHE A 533 -2.55 -8.17 -20.94
N ALA A 534 -3.87 -8.07 -20.90
CA ALA A 534 -4.64 -7.38 -21.92
C ALA A 534 -4.23 -5.91 -22.01
N PHE A 535 -4.09 -5.22 -20.88
CA PHE A 535 -3.67 -3.82 -20.84
C PHE A 535 -2.26 -3.58 -21.42
N ILE A 536 -1.27 -4.41 -21.03
CA ILE A 536 0.12 -4.18 -21.45
C ILE A 536 0.39 -4.61 -22.90
N LYS A 537 -0.32 -5.62 -23.40
CA LYS A 537 -0.12 -6.17 -24.76
C LYS A 537 -0.96 -5.45 -25.83
N GLU A 538 -1.90 -4.62 -25.43
CA GLU A 538 -2.76 -3.88 -26.34
C GLU A 538 -1.96 -2.87 -27.19
N LYS A 539 -2.27 -2.80 -28.49
CA LYS A 539 -1.60 -1.92 -29.44
C LYS A 539 -2.55 -0.99 -30.21
N ASP A 540 -3.83 -1.30 -30.22
CA ASP A 540 -4.81 -0.61 -31.06
C ASP A 540 -5.80 0.20 -30.22
N LYS A 541 -6.16 -0.30 -29.03
CA LYS A 541 -7.19 0.27 -28.19
C LYS A 541 -6.61 1.21 -27.15
N CYS A 542 -7.16 2.42 -27.04
CA CYS A 542 -6.74 3.44 -26.08
C CYS A 542 -6.59 2.87 -24.65
N ARG A 543 -5.53 3.28 -23.94
CA ARG A 543 -5.25 2.81 -22.56
C ARG A 543 -6.42 3.04 -21.60
N ASN A 544 -7.06 4.20 -21.67
CA ASN A 544 -8.21 4.50 -20.81
C ASN A 544 -9.47 3.69 -21.19
N GLN A 545 -9.62 3.27 -22.44
CA GLN A 545 -10.70 2.36 -22.85
C GLN A 545 -10.54 0.93 -22.32
N ILE A 546 -9.41 0.61 -21.68
CA ILE A 546 -9.17 -0.65 -20.99
C ILE A 546 -9.22 -0.46 -19.49
N LEU A 547 -8.57 0.60 -18.97
CA LEU A 547 -8.51 0.87 -17.53
C LEU A 547 -9.87 1.24 -16.94
N LEU A 548 -10.62 2.13 -17.58
CA LEU A 548 -11.89 2.65 -17.03
C LEU A 548 -12.96 1.56 -16.90
N PRO A 549 -13.20 0.70 -17.91
CA PRO A 549 -14.13 -0.43 -17.78
C PRO A 549 -13.74 -1.42 -16.69
N TYR A 550 -12.45 -1.63 -16.45
CA TYR A 550 -11.98 -2.48 -15.36
C TYR A 550 -12.47 -1.97 -13.99
N PHE A 551 -12.52 -0.64 -13.80
CA PHE A 551 -13.07 0.01 -12.59
C PHE A 551 -14.58 0.29 -12.69
N GLY A 552 -15.28 -0.28 -13.68
CA GLY A 552 -16.72 -0.13 -13.85
C GLY A 552 -17.13 1.28 -14.31
N GLU A 553 -16.33 1.90 -15.17
CA GLU A 553 -16.63 3.18 -15.83
C GLU A 553 -16.58 3.01 -17.35
N GLU A 554 -17.70 3.18 -18.01
CA GLU A 554 -17.76 3.07 -19.47
C GLU A 554 -17.29 4.38 -20.13
N LYS A 555 -16.33 4.28 -21.03
CA LYS A 555 -15.89 5.37 -21.90
C LYS A 555 -15.60 4.85 -23.30
N ASN A 556 -16.38 5.34 -24.27
CA ASN A 556 -16.21 4.98 -25.66
C ASN A 556 -15.20 5.85 -26.40
N ALA A 557 -15.00 7.10 -25.95
CA ALA A 557 -14.06 8.03 -26.59
C ALA A 557 -12.60 7.71 -26.22
N ALA A 558 -11.69 7.86 -27.17
CA ALA A 558 -10.26 7.79 -26.93
C ALA A 558 -9.80 8.97 -26.06
N CYS A 559 -8.80 8.74 -25.18
CA CYS A 559 -8.33 9.78 -24.27
C CYS A 559 -7.46 10.86 -24.93
N MET A 560 -6.94 10.60 -26.12
CA MET A 560 -6.05 11.47 -26.90
C MET A 560 -4.67 11.76 -26.25
N HIS A 561 -4.40 11.21 -25.05
CA HIS A 561 -3.18 11.45 -24.26
C HIS A 561 -2.57 10.14 -23.69
N CYS A 562 -2.46 9.09 -24.52
CA CYS A 562 -1.70 7.88 -24.22
C CYS A 562 -0.84 7.49 -25.42
N ASP A 563 0.10 6.56 -25.22
CA ASP A 563 1.01 6.06 -26.27
C ASP A 563 0.29 5.59 -27.54
N ILE A 564 -0.83 4.87 -27.40
CA ILE A 564 -1.62 4.37 -28.53
C ILE A 564 -2.31 5.52 -29.28
N CYS A 565 -2.93 6.45 -28.56
CA CYS A 565 -3.58 7.61 -29.19
C CYS A 565 -2.57 8.50 -29.91
N GLU A 566 -1.39 8.70 -29.33
CA GLU A 566 -0.32 9.47 -29.96
C GLU A 566 0.21 8.78 -31.22
N SER A 567 0.41 7.46 -31.16
CA SER A 567 0.83 6.67 -32.32
C SER A 567 -0.20 6.71 -33.45
N ALA A 568 -1.49 6.58 -33.12
CA ALA A 568 -2.59 6.68 -34.09
C ALA A 568 -2.64 8.09 -34.73
N ARG A 569 -2.43 9.16 -33.93
CA ARG A 569 -2.35 10.53 -34.44
C ARG A 569 -1.18 10.71 -35.39
N LYS A 570 0.02 10.21 -35.02
CA LYS A 570 1.22 10.24 -35.88
C LYS A 570 0.99 9.50 -37.22
N MET A 571 0.41 8.29 -37.17
CA MET A 571 0.07 7.51 -38.35
C MET A 571 -0.95 8.23 -39.27
N ASN A 572 -1.96 8.86 -38.69
CA ASN A 572 -2.96 9.59 -39.45
C ASN A 572 -2.33 10.83 -40.12
N ILE A 573 -1.48 11.57 -39.40
CA ILE A 573 -0.72 12.69 -40.00
C ILE A 573 0.15 12.19 -41.14
N GLN A 574 0.90 11.10 -40.96
CA GLN A 574 1.75 10.53 -41.99
C GLN A 574 0.96 10.04 -43.21
N LYS A 575 -0.18 9.38 -43.02
CA LYS A 575 -1.08 8.99 -44.11
C LYS A 575 -1.62 10.19 -44.87
N SER A 576 -2.04 11.23 -44.13
CA SER A 576 -2.51 12.48 -44.75
C SER A 576 -1.40 13.16 -45.57
N THR A 577 -0.18 13.21 -45.04
CA THR A 577 0.99 13.78 -45.73
C THR A 577 1.29 13.03 -47.03
N ILE A 578 1.30 11.69 -47.00
CA ILE A 578 1.53 10.85 -48.19
C ILE A 578 0.43 11.08 -49.25
N LEU A 579 -0.83 11.24 -48.82
CA LEU A 579 -1.93 11.52 -49.71
C LEU A 579 -1.77 12.90 -50.39
N ILE A 580 -1.45 13.91 -49.56
CA ILE A 580 -1.16 15.28 -50.02
C ILE A 580 0.02 15.29 -51.02
N GLU A 581 1.11 14.60 -50.70
CA GLU A 581 2.26 14.47 -51.60
C GLU A 581 1.88 13.85 -52.93
N LYS A 582 1.06 12.80 -52.91
CA LYS A 582 0.59 12.14 -54.13
C LYS A 582 -0.25 13.08 -55.01
N ASP A 583 -1.20 13.77 -54.37
CA ASP A 583 -2.07 14.72 -55.06
C ASP A 583 -1.26 15.93 -55.59
N LEU A 584 -0.27 16.42 -54.86
CA LEU A 584 0.65 17.46 -55.32
C LEU A 584 1.48 17.03 -56.52
N ILE A 585 2.06 15.81 -56.49
CA ILE A 585 2.84 15.29 -57.60
C ILE A 585 1.96 15.19 -58.86
N GLU A 586 0.75 14.64 -58.74
CA GLU A 586 -0.16 14.48 -59.84
C GLU A 586 -0.59 15.84 -60.43
N PHE A 587 -0.92 16.80 -59.55
CA PHE A 587 -1.31 18.14 -59.94
C PHE A 587 -0.18 18.94 -60.62
N ILE A 588 1.03 18.88 -60.06
CA ILE A 588 2.21 19.57 -60.64
C ILE A 588 2.61 18.93 -61.96
N LYS A 589 2.60 17.62 -62.09
CA LYS A 589 2.89 16.93 -63.37
C LYS A 589 1.86 17.24 -64.46
N LYS A 590 0.61 17.45 -64.07
CA LYS A 590 -0.46 17.77 -65.01
C LYS A 590 -0.48 19.23 -65.46
N ASN A 591 0.04 20.13 -64.60
CA ASN A 591 0.01 21.57 -64.81
C ASN A 591 1.43 22.17 -64.59
N SER A 592 2.41 21.76 -65.35
CA SER A 592 3.82 22.13 -65.20
C SER A 592 4.04 23.66 -65.17
N GLY A 593 4.91 24.15 -64.33
CA GLY A 593 5.20 25.59 -64.22
C GLY A 593 4.29 26.38 -63.27
N LEU A 594 3.83 25.76 -62.20
CA LEU A 594 2.92 26.36 -61.18
C LEU A 594 3.67 27.23 -60.20
N SER A 595 3.11 28.42 -59.90
CA SER A 595 3.60 29.27 -58.79
C SER A 595 3.10 28.75 -57.45
N LEU A 596 3.76 29.15 -56.37
CA LEU A 596 3.37 28.83 -54.99
C LEU A 596 1.93 29.30 -54.67
N ASP A 597 1.56 30.48 -55.16
CA ASP A 597 0.24 31.06 -54.95
C ASP A 597 -0.87 30.22 -55.67
N SER A 598 -0.56 29.68 -56.83
CA SER A 598 -1.49 28.76 -57.54
C SER A 598 -1.71 27.48 -56.75
N LEU A 599 -0.67 26.94 -56.10
CA LEU A 599 -0.77 25.77 -55.20
C LEU A 599 -1.57 26.09 -53.96
N TYR A 600 -1.39 27.27 -53.34
CA TYR A 600 -2.20 27.72 -52.20
C TYR A 600 -3.69 27.86 -52.56
N THR A 601 -3.98 28.32 -53.75
CA THR A 601 -5.36 28.49 -54.19
C THR A 601 -6.05 27.12 -54.41
N GLN A 602 -5.32 26.20 -55.02
CA GLN A 602 -5.86 24.86 -55.32
C GLN A 602 -5.98 23.97 -54.03
N PHE A 603 -5.02 24.06 -53.14
CA PHE A 603 -4.95 23.30 -51.92
C PHE A 603 -5.30 24.14 -50.68
N ASN A 604 -6.34 24.99 -50.79
CA ASN A 604 -6.74 25.98 -49.79
C ASN A 604 -7.23 25.32 -48.47
N GLU A 605 -7.64 24.05 -48.48
CA GLU A 605 -8.02 23.29 -47.30
C GLU A 605 -6.82 22.80 -46.48
N ILE A 606 -5.61 22.83 -47.06
CA ILE A 606 -4.39 22.38 -46.39
C ILE A 606 -3.66 23.57 -45.74
N ASN A 607 -3.25 23.38 -44.49
CA ASN A 607 -2.43 24.40 -43.79
C ASN A 607 -1.17 24.70 -44.62
N LYS A 608 -0.87 26.00 -44.83
CA LYS A 608 0.29 26.47 -45.58
C LYS A 608 1.60 25.87 -45.13
N GLU A 609 1.82 25.72 -43.82
CA GLU A 609 3.04 25.12 -43.26
C GLU A 609 3.20 23.66 -43.67
N THR A 610 2.09 22.88 -43.62
CA THR A 610 2.07 21.46 -44.03
C THR A 610 2.35 21.36 -45.54
N LEU A 611 1.72 22.22 -46.36
CA LEU A 611 1.94 22.26 -47.80
C LEU A 611 3.40 22.57 -48.13
N HIS A 612 3.99 23.55 -47.44
CA HIS A 612 5.41 23.88 -47.58
C HIS A 612 6.34 22.72 -47.22
N ALA A 613 6.05 22.04 -46.12
CA ALA A 613 6.84 20.87 -45.69
C ALA A 613 6.79 19.75 -46.74
N CYS A 614 5.59 19.43 -47.28
CA CYS A 614 5.43 18.45 -48.35
C CYS A 614 6.18 18.86 -49.63
N LEU A 615 6.08 20.13 -50.06
CA LEU A 615 6.79 20.61 -51.23
C LEU A 615 8.30 20.51 -51.10
N ARG A 616 8.85 20.88 -49.93
CA ARG A 616 10.29 20.75 -49.68
C ARG A 616 10.72 19.28 -49.75
N GLN A 617 9.98 18.38 -49.08
CA GLN A 617 10.31 16.97 -49.09
C GLN A 617 10.24 16.37 -50.51
N LEU A 618 9.26 16.75 -51.32
CA LEU A 618 9.15 16.34 -52.71
C LEU A 618 10.30 16.84 -53.59
N ILE A 619 10.82 18.02 -53.31
CA ILE A 619 12.00 18.58 -53.99
C ILE A 619 13.25 17.79 -53.56
N ASP A 620 13.43 17.57 -52.26
CA ASP A 620 14.59 16.85 -51.70
C ASP A 620 14.61 15.41 -52.23
N ASP A 621 13.43 14.76 -52.34
CA ASP A 621 13.26 13.43 -52.91
C ASP A 621 13.36 13.39 -54.45
N SER A 622 13.63 14.56 -55.08
CA SER A 622 13.70 14.69 -56.54
C SER A 622 12.44 14.25 -57.32
N LYS A 623 11.26 14.28 -56.66
CA LYS A 623 9.96 13.92 -57.26
C LYS A 623 9.32 15.05 -58.05
N ILE A 624 9.67 16.31 -57.66
CA ILE A 624 9.30 17.56 -58.36
C ILE A 624 10.55 18.43 -58.42
N SER A 625 10.57 19.36 -59.35
CA SER A 625 11.65 20.34 -59.45
C SER A 625 11.15 21.77 -59.20
N TYR A 626 11.98 22.63 -58.62
CA TYR A 626 11.68 24.02 -58.39
C TYR A 626 12.74 24.90 -59.08
N LYS A 627 12.34 25.65 -60.10
CA LYS A 627 13.22 26.53 -60.89
C LYS A 627 12.48 27.82 -61.21
N ASN A 628 13.16 28.95 -61.18
CA ASN A 628 12.61 30.28 -61.51
C ASN A 628 11.29 30.60 -60.81
N GLN A 629 11.17 30.23 -59.53
CA GLN A 629 9.96 30.39 -58.68
C GLN A 629 8.75 29.57 -59.12
N LEU A 630 8.94 28.54 -59.94
CA LEU A 630 7.88 27.63 -60.43
C LEU A 630 8.23 26.18 -60.10
N PHE A 631 7.17 25.40 -59.87
CA PHE A 631 7.22 23.95 -59.62
C PHE A 631 6.89 23.14 -60.92
N TYR A 632 7.68 22.10 -61.12
CA TYR A 632 7.57 21.23 -62.31
C TYR A 632 7.52 19.76 -61.90
#